data_f7d00f36a0574b5ffe94df0a4562f191
#
_entry.id   f7d00f36a0574b5ffe94df0a4562f191
#
_cell.length_a   1.000
_cell.length_b   1.000
_cell.length_c   1.000
_cell.angle_alpha   90.00
_cell.angle_beta   90.00
_cell.angle_gamma   90.00
#
_symmetry.space_group_name_H-M   'P 1'
#
loop_
_entity.id
_entity.type
_entity.pdbx_description
1 polymer ?
#
loop_
_entity_poly.entity_id
_entity_poly.type
_entity_poly.pdbx_seq_one_letter_code
_entity_poly.pdbx_strand_id
1 'polypeptide(L)'
;MKTHFLLILAFSCICCSCKTAPQAEWVSTTFESPWVTQPEVVAVSETSEPDVVVDVTKTAQTIDGFGTCFNELGWTSLSLLDETVRESILKEMFAPGVGANFTICRMPVAANDFA
;
A
#
# COMPACT_ATOMS: atom_id res chain seq x y z
N MET A 1 30.96 29.04 -57.27
CA MET A 1 30.48 27.88 -56.48
C MET A 1 30.51 28.30 -55.02
N LYS A 2 29.37 28.57 -54.41
CA LYS A 2 29.26 28.98 -53.00
C LYS A 2 28.68 27.80 -52.23
N THR A 3 29.50 27.15 -51.40
CA THR A 3 29.11 26.08 -50.52
C THR A 3 28.44 26.64 -49.24
N HIS A 4 27.17 26.44 -49.10
CA HIS A 4 26.42 26.78 -47.86
C HIS A 4 26.64 25.68 -46.84
N PHE A 5 27.32 26.03 -45.75
CA PHE A 5 27.52 25.16 -44.60
C PHE A 5 26.26 25.31 -43.69
N LEU A 6 25.45 24.26 -43.65
CA LEU A 6 24.23 24.23 -42.83
C LEU A 6 24.61 23.77 -41.44
N LEU A 7 24.59 24.69 -40.48
CA LEU A 7 24.88 24.40 -39.06
C LEU A 7 23.61 23.87 -38.43
N ILE A 8 23.52 22.58 -38.24
CA ILE A 8 22.38 21.94 -37.48
C ILE A 8 22.71 22.07 -36.01
N LEU A 9 22.02 22.99 -35.34
CA LEU A 9 22.08 23.15 -33.88
C LEU A 9 21.19 22.07 -33.25
N ALA A 10 21.80 20.98 -32.77
CA ALA A 10 21.10 19.96 -32.02
C ALA A 10 20.74 20.52 -30.62
N PHE A 11 19.46 20.91 -30.45
CA PHE A 11 18.93 21.31 -29.15
C PHE A 11 18.71 20.04 -28.31
N SER A 12 19.72 19.71 -27.50
CA SER A 12 19.64 18.61 -26.52
C SER A 12 18.66 19.01 -25.41
N CYS A 13 17.43 18.51 -25.50
CA CYS A 13 16.43 18.63 -24.43
C CYS A 13 16.89 17.77 -23.25
N ILE A 14 17.56 18.39 -22.27
CA ILE A 14 17.87 17.77 -20.99
C ILE A 14 16.52 17.64 -20.28
N CYS A 15 15.88 16.49 -20.41
CA CYS A 15 14.75 16.10 -19.56
C CYS A 15 15.25 15.98 -18.12
N CYS A 16 15.15 17.06 -17.35
CA CYS A 16 15.26 17.01 -15.91
C CYS A 16 14.17 16.08 -15.42
N SER A 17 14.51 14.83 -15.15
CA SER A 17 13.63 13.89 -14.46
C SER A 17 13.49 14.40 -13.03
N CYS A 18 12.51 15.26 -12.80
CA CYS A 18 12.09 15.58 -11.44
C CYS A 18 11.65 14.25 -10.80
N LYS A 19 12.51 13.66 -9.98
CA LYS A 19 12.08 12.62 -9.05
C LYS A 19 11.11 13.30 -8.10
N THR A 20 9.82 13.13 -8.35
CA THR A 20 8.80 13.48 -7.38
C THR A 20 9.13 12.68 -6.10
N ALA A 21 9.30 13.39 -5.00
CA ALA A 21 9.44 12.77 -3.68
C ALA A 21 8.25 11.80 -3.48
N PRO A 22 8.45 10.65 -2.82
CA PRO A 22 7.36 9.72 -2.58
C PRO A 22 6.24 10.47 -1.86
N GLN A 23 5.08 10.50 -2.51
CA GLN A 23 3.90 11.15 -1.97
C GLN A 23 3.40 10.28 -0.81
N ALA A 24 3.29 10.86 0.38
CA ALA A 24 2.73 10.15 1.51
C ALA A 24 1.20 10.15 1.40
N GLU A 25 0.61 8.97 1.58
CA GLU A 25 -0.84 8.81 1.68
C GLU A 25 -1.22 8.74 3.16
N TRP A 26 -2.21 9.51 3.55
CA TRP A 26 -2.72 9.52 4.91
C TRP A 26 -4.19 9.10 4.93
N VAL A 27 -4.44 7.99 5.60
CA VAL A 27 -5.79 7.47 5.83
C VAL A 27 -6.05 7.43 7.33
N SER A 28 -7.19 7.91 7.76
CA SER A 28 -7.60 7.86 9.17
C SER A 28 -8.91 7.10 9.34
N THR A 29 -9.06 6.49 10.51
CA THR A 29 -10.30 5.82 10.92
C THR A 29 -10.73 6.34 12.28
N THR A 30 -11.96 6.82 12.36
CA THR A 30 -12.64 7.13 13.62
C THR A 30 -13.86 6.24 13.77
N PHE A 31 -14.53 6.30 14.93
CA PHE A 31 -15.74 5.52 15.16
C PHE A 31 -16.87 5.90 14.18
N GLU A 32 -17.03 7.20 13.90
CA GLU A 32 -18.08 7.68 12.99
C GLU A 32 -17.67 7.68 11.52
N SER A 33 -16.37 7.64 11.23
CA SER A 33 -15.85 7.79 9.86
C SER A 33 -14.69 6.83 9.64
N PRO A 34 -14.97 5.55 9.35
CA PRO A 34 -13.93 4.57 9.07
C PRO A 34 -13.33 4.79 7.67
N TRP A 35 -12.03 4.59 7.57
CA TRP A 35 -11.26 4.56 6.33
C TRP A 35 -11.39 5.80 5.45
N VAL A 36 -11.17 6.96 6.02
CA VAL A 36 -11.26 8.24 5.30
C VAL A 36 -9.88 8.65 4.81
N THR A 37 -9.74 8.80 3.50
CA THR A 37 -8.54 9.41 2.89
C THR A 37 -8.50 10.88 3.27
N GLN A 38 -7.41 11.29 3.90
CA GLN A 38 -7.19 12.66 4.34
C GLN A 38 -6.59 13.52 3.22
N PRO A 39 -6.60 14.84 3.36
CA PRO A 39 -5.94 15.73 2.41
C PRO A 39 -4.48 15.36 2.20
N GLU A 40 -3.96 15.74 1.03
CA GLU A 40 -2.56 15.50 0.66
C GLU A 40 -1.58 15.99 1.73
N VAL A 41 -0.61 15.16 2.07
CA VAL A 41 0.46 15.52 3.00
C VAL A 41 1.45 16.41 2.26
N VAL A 42 1.58 17.64 2.72
CA VAL A 42 2.51 18.60 2.14
C VAL A 42 3.91 18.36 2.68
N ALA A 43 4.86 18.07 1.78
CA ALA A 43 6.27 18.02 2.15
C ALA A 43 6.76 19.44 2.50
N VAL A 44 7.32 19.60 3.69
CA VAL A 44 7.98 20.84 4.12
C VAL A 44 9.49 20.64 4.13
N SER A 45 10.22 21.72 3.83
CA SER A 45 11.66 21.71 4.04
C SER A 45 11.93 21.75 5.54
N GLU A 46 12.76 20.89 6.04
CA GLU A 46 13.23 20.77 7.40
C GLU A 46 12.47 21.51 8.51
N THR A 47 11.97 20.76 9.48
CA THR A 47 11.51 21.31 10.76
C THR A 47 12.61 21.11 11.80
N SER A 48 12.77 22.09 12.70
CA SER A 48 13.81 22.05 13.75
C SER A 48 13.58 20.95 14.78
N GLU A 49 12.34 20.56 15.02
CA GLU A 49 11.97 19.58 16.04
C GLU A 49 10.79 18.70 15.54
N PRO A 50 11.07 17.61 14.80
CA PRO A 50 10.03 16.68 14.39
C PRO A 50 9.56 15.84 15.60
N ASP A 51 8.27 15.62 15.72
CA ASP A 51 7.69 14.72 16.73
C ASP A 51 8.06 13.25 16.52
N VAL A 52 8.25 12.86 15.27
CA VAL A 52 8.63 11.50 14.87
C VAL A 52 9.70 11.54 13.80
N VAL A 53 10.76 10.76 14.01
CA VAL A 53 11.83 10.58 13.02
C VAL A 53 11.85 9.12 12.57
N VAL A 54 11.71 8.90 11.27
CA VAL A 54 11.84 7.57 10.66
C VAL A 54 13.19 7.46 9.95
N ASP A 55 14.09 6.65 10.51
CA ASP A 55 15.40 6.39 9.92
C ASP A 55 15.38 5.03 9.19
N VAL A 56 15.21 5.08 7.89
CA VAL A 56 15.15 3.88 7.04
C VAL A 56 16.48 3.12 6.94
N THR A 57 17.57 3.71 7.43
CA THR A 57 18.89 3.05 7.46
C THR A 57 19.08 2.17 8.69
N LYS A 58 18.25 2.37 9.72
CA LYS A 58 18.27 1.59 10.96
C LYS A 58 17.12 0.61 10.99
N THR A 59 17.32 -0.54 10.40
CA THR A 59 16.34 -1.63 10.42
C THR A 59 16.46 -2.43 11.72
N ALA A 60 15.33 -2.81 12.30
CA ALA A 60 15.29 -3.62 13.53
C ALA A 60 15.00 -5.08 13.20
N GLN A 61 13.86 -5.36 12.59
CA GLN A 61 13.39 -6.72 12.32
C GLN A 61 12.79 -6.81 10.91
N THR A 62 12.75 -8.03 10.37
CA THR A 62 12.00 -8.34 9.17
C THR A 62 10.60 -8.76 9.55
N ILE A 63 9.60 -8.19 8.88
CA ILE A 63 8.19 -8.59 9.02
C ILE A 63 7.90 -9.57 7.89
N ASP A 64 7.52 -10.81 8.24
CA ASP A 64 7.20 -11.85 7.24
C ASP A 64 5.87 -11.59 6.52
N GLY A 65 4.97 -10.85 7.15
CA GLY A 65 3.69 -10.46 6.56
C GLY A 65 2.64 -10.07 7.59
N PHE A 66 1.47 -9.73 7.09
CA PHE A 66 0.28 -9.48 7.88
C PHE A 66 -0.77 -10.53 7.56
N GLY A 67 -1.65 -10.83 8.50
CA GLY A 67 -2.63 -11.85 8.27
C GLY A 67 -3.78 -11.86 9.24
N THR A 68 -4.64 -12.84 9.07
CA THR A 68 -5.85 -13.02 9.86
C THR A 68 -5.99 -14.44 10.38
N CYS A 69 -6.91 -14.64 11.29
CA CYS A 69 -7.34 -15.97 11.70
C CYS A 69 -8.50 -16.42 10.79
N PHE A 70 -8.35 -17.62 10.22
CA PHE A 70 -9.38 -18.22 9.38
C PHE A 70 -9.77 -19.56 10.02
N ASN A 71 -10.89 -19.58 10.73
CA ASN A 71 -11.39 -20.73 11.45
C ASN A 71 -12.67 -21.29 10.81
N GLU A 72 -13.16 -22.40 11.32
CA GLU A 72 -14.36 -23.08 10.85
C GLU A 72 -15.62 -22.20 10.93
N LEU A 73 -15.78 -21.43 12.02
CA LEU A 73 -16.92 -20.52 12.18
C LEU A 73 -16.88 -19.38 11.14
N GLY A 74 -15.70 -18.86 10.84
CA GLY A 74 -15.51 -17.88 9.77
C GLY A 74 -15.91 -18.43 8.41
N TRP A 75 -15.48 -19.67 8.10
CA TRP A 75 -15.89 -20.35 6.88
C TRP A 75 -17.40 -20.62 6.84
N THR A 76 -17.97 -21.10 7.93
CA THR A 76 -19.42 -21.33 8.02
C THR A 76 -20.20 -20.06 7.74
N SER A 77 -19.77 -18.92 8.32
CA SER A 77 -20.39 -17.62 8.07
C SER A 77 -20.28 -17.17 6.61
N LEU A 78 -19.10 -17.33 6.00
CA LEU A 78 -18.88 -17.00 4.60
C LEU A 78 -19.70 -17.91 3.67
N SER A 79 -19.93 -19.17 4.07
CA SER A 79 -20.67 -20.14 3.28
C SER A 79 -22.17 -19.86 3.20
N LEU A 80 -22.70 -18.97 4.07
CA LEU A 80 -24.07 -18.50 4.00
C LEU A 80 -24.28 -17.41 2.95
N LEU A 81 -23.21 -16.84 2.42
CA LEU A 81 -23.26 -15.81 1.40
C LEU A 81 -23.31 -16.41 0.00
N ASP A 82 -23.88 -15.64 -0.92
CA ASP A 82 -23.79 -15.99 -2.34
C ASP A 82 -22.32 -16.13 -2.77
N GLU A 83 -22.07 -17.04 -3.70
CA GLU A 83 -20.72 -17.37 -4.17
C GLU A 83 -19.95 -16.13 -4.65
N THR A 84 -20.60 -15.26 -5.43
CA THR A 84 -19.99 -14.02 -5.94
C THR A 84 -19.56 -13.08 -4.81
N VAL A 85 -20.39 -12.96 -3.77
CA VAL A 85 -20.08 -12.11 -2.61
C VAL A 85 -18.94 -12.71 -1.80
N ARG A 86 -18.97 -14.02 -1.56
CA ARG A 86 -17.90 -14.75 -0.86
C ARG A 86 -16.56 -14.63 -1.57
N GLU A 87 -16.52 -14.83 -2.89
CA GLU A 87 -15.32 -14.66 -3.70
C GLU A 87 -14.79 -13.24 -3.66
N SER A 88 -15.66 -12.23 -3.70
CA SER A 88 -15.27 -10.83 -3.56
C SER A 88 -14.59 -10.57 -2.21
N ILE A 89 -15.15 -11.07 -1.11
CA ILE A 89 -14.56 -10.94 0.23
C ILE A 89 -13.18 -11.61 0.28
N LEU A 90 -13.06 -12.83 -0.20
CA LEU A 90 -11.78 -13.54 -0.22
C LEU A 90 -10.74 -12.83 -1.06
N LYS A 91 -11.14 -12.25 -2.19
CA LYS A 91 -10.28 -11.43 -3.03
C LYS A 91 -9.82 -10.18 -2.29
N GLU A 92 -10.71 -9.46 -1.62
CA GLU A 92 -10.36 -8.28 -0.81
C GLU A 92 -9.41 -8.62 0.34
N MET A 93 -9.48 -9.83 0.88
CA MET A 93 -8.60 -10.27 1.96
C MET A 93 -7.21 -10.67 1.46
N PHE A 94 -7.12 -11.43 0.37
CA PHE A 94 -5.92 -12.19 0.01
C PHE A 94 -5.29 -11.83 -1.34
N ALA A 95 -6.00 -11.16 -2.26
CA ALA A 95 -5.45 -10.91 -3.58
C ALA A 95 -4.36 -9.82 -3.52
N PRO A 96 -3.18 -10.07 -4.12
CA PRO A 96 -2.10 -9.09 -4.15
C PRO A 96 -2.52 -7.76 -4.76
N GLY A 97 -2.25 -6.65 -4.07
CA GLY A 97 -2.60 -5.31 -4.52
C GLY A 97 -4.08 -4.98 -4.45
N VAL A 98 -4.88 -5.81 -3.78
CA VAL A 98 -6.31 -5.59 -3.55
C VAL A 98 -6.56 -5.64 -2.04
N GLY A 99 -7.31 -4.70 -1.51
CA GLY A 99 -7.75 -4.68 -0.12
C GLY A 99 -6.62 -4.89 0.91
N ALA A 100 -6.83 -5.82 1.84
CA ALA A 100 -5.92 -6.07 2.96
C ALA A 100 -4.60 -6.77 2.57
N ASN A 101 -4.58 -7.47 1.43
CA ASN A 101 -3.38 -8.17 0.95
C ASN A 101 -2.73 -9.08 2.01
N PHE A 102 -3.52 -9.89 2.72
CA PHE A 102 -3.00 -10.79 3.73
C PHE A 102 -2.14 -11.89 3.12
N THR A 103 -0.95 -12.10 3.67
CA THR A 103 0.02 -13.10 3.22
C THR A 103 0.19 -14.25 4.20
N ILE A 104 -0.34 -14.11 5.42
CA ILE A 104 -0.26 -15.11 6.48
C ILE A 104 -1.68 -15.41 6.97
N CYS A 105 -1.97 -16.68 7.23
CA CYS A 105 -3.23 -17.10 7.81
C CYS A 105 -3.00 -18.08 8.95
N ARG A 106 -3.65 -17.83 10.09
CA ARG A 106 -3.70 -18.77 11.20
C ARG A 106 -4.94 -19.64 11.09
N MET A 107 -4.75 -20.95 11.04
CA MET A 107 -5.84 -21.93 11.08
C MET A 107 -5.72 -22.82 12.32
N PRO A 108 -6.80 -23.13 13.01
CA PRO A 108 -6.79 -24.13 14.07
C PRO A 108 -6.63 -25.53 13.45
N VAL A 109 -5.90 -26.39 14.13
CA VAL A 109 -5.83 -27.83 13.83
C VAL A 109 -6.52 -28.56 14.97
N ALA A 110 -7.55 -29.31 14.68
CA ALA A 110 -8.49 -29.92 15.62
C ALA A 110 -9.42 -28.91 16.34
N ALA A 111 -10.42 -29.43 17.06
CA ALA A 111 -11.39 -28.64 17.78
C ALA A 111 -10.73 -27.77 18.86
N ASN A 112 -11.15 -26.52 18.91
CA ASN A 112 -10.75 -25.55 19.94
C ASN A 112 -11.97 -24.69 20.30
N ASP A 113 -11.80 -23.78 21.27
CA ASP A 113 -12.90 -22.93 21.76
C ASP A 113 -13.53 -22.03 20.69
N PHE A 114 -12.96 -21.97 19.49
CA PHE A 114 -13.39 -21.13 18.38
C PHE A 114 -13.66 -21.94 17.09
N ALA A 115 -13.74 -23.24 17.17
CA ALA A 115 -14.04 -24.13 16.06
C ALA A 115 -15.52 -24.51 16.02
#